data_43744153559f13623ae5a285e53c55fc
#
_entry.id   43744153559f13623ae5a285e53c55fc
#
_cell.length_a   1.000
_cell.length_b   1.000
_cell.length_c   1.000
_cell.angle_alpha   90.00
_cell.angle_beta   90.00
_cell.angle_gamma   90.00
#
_symmetry.space_group_name_H-M   'P 1'
#
loop_
_entity.id
_entity.type
_entity.pdbx_description
1 polymer ?
#
loop_
_entity_poly.entity_id
_entity_poly.type
_entity_poly.pdbx_seq_one_letter_code
_entity_poly.pdbx_strand_id
1 'polypeptide(L)'
;PDTLFEFASALESDPLIDVLYCDEDLVTVDDKGCHNMHPFFKPDYSPEYLLCKNYAIHLMTIRRTIVEDITDRTAVYDGAQDYNMILNAVERARAVHHVPRVLYHWRMSEKSTAANTSAKPYGRVASRLGAKRHLERMGEHPAIFPTKIVNLHSLWFAPDAKDLVTVIIAGDDDVQK
;
A
#
# COMPACT_ATOMS: atom_id res chain seq x y z
N PRO A 1 9.43 2.33 21.06
CA PRO A 1 10.50 3.32 21.34
C PRO A 1 11.49 3.45 20.19
N ASP A 2 11.66 2.35 19.38
CA ASP A 2 12.75 2.27 18.41
C ASP A 2 12.37 2.76 17.00
N THR A 3 11.11 3.03 16.74
CA THR A 3 10.60 3.42 15.41
C THR A 3 11.34 4.61 14.81
N LEU A 4 11.49 5.68 15.58
CA LEU A 4 12.18 6.89 15.10
C LEU A 4 13.68 6.64 14.88
N PHE A 5 14.29 5.81 15.73
CA PHE A 5 15.70 5.44 15.59
C PHE A 5 15.93 4.62 14.31
N GLU A 6 15.12 3.61 14.07
CA GLU A 6 15.23 2.76 12.89
C GLU A 6 15.00 3.55 11.60
N PHE A 7 14.01 4.45 11.60
CA PHE A 7 13.75 5.31 10.46
C PHE A 7 14.88 6.33 10.22
N ALA A 8 15.40 6.93 11.29
CA ALA A 8 16.54 7.86 11.18
C ALA A 8 17.79 7.14 10.66
N SER A 9 18.07 5.93 11.15
CA SER A 9 19.20 5.11 10.70
C SER A 9 19.10 4.75 9.23
N ALA A 10 17.89 4.40 8.74
CA ALA A 10 17.66 4.13 7.33
C ALA A 10 17.91 5.38 6.46
N LEU A 11 17.41 6.54 6.88
CA LEU A 11 17.62 7.82 6.18
C LEU A 11 19.08 8.28 6.18
N GLU A 12 19.82 7.95 7.24
CA GLU A 12 21.26 8.24 7.31
C GLU A 12 22.07 7.35 6.36
N SER A 13 21.64 6.08 6.22
CA SER A 13 22.29 5.13 5.32
C SER A 13 22.08 5.42 3.83
N ASP A 14 20.91 5.98 3.48
CA ASP A 14 20.59 6.37 2.10
C ASP A 14 19.78 7.68 2.05
N PRO A 15 20.42 8.81 1.73
CA PRO A 15 19.77 10.12 1.65
C PRO A 15 18.80 10.27 0.47
N LEU A 16 18.74 9.30 -0.45
CA LEU A 16 17.78 9.29 -1.56
C LEU A 16 16.41 8.80 -1.13
N ILE A 17 16.30 8.18 0.05
CA ILE A 17 15.01 7.71 0.56
C ILE A 17 14.09 8.91 0.80
N ASP A 18 12.95 8.89 0.13
CA ASP A 18 11.91 9.91 0.24
C ASP A 18 10.63 9.37 0.90
N VAL A 19 10.43 8.06 0.83
CA VAL A 19 9.32 7.36 1.48
C VAL A 19 9.85 6.15 2.24
N LEU A 20 9.43 6.02 3.50
CA LEU A 20 9.72 4.85 4.36
C LEU A 20 8.41 4.28 4.87
N TYR A 21 8.37 2.96 5.03
CA TYR A 21 7.30 2.27 5.75
C TYR A 21 7.88 1.08 6.52
N CYS A 22 7.12 0.58 7.49
CA CYS A 22 7.51 -0.57 8.31
C CYS A 22 6.38 -1.58 8.43
N ASP A 23 6.68 -2.73 9.03
CA ASP A 23 5.71 -3.74 9.41
C ASP A 23 4.85 -3.25 10.59
N GLU A 24 3.69 -3.87 10.74
CA GLU A 24 2.75 -3.56 11.81
C GLU A 24 2.19 -4.81 12.46
N ASP A 25 1.62 -4.65 13.64
CA ASP A 25 0.76 -5.64 14.28
C ASP A 25 -0.49 -4.99 14.86
N LEU A 26 -1.41 -5.83 15.31
CA LEU A 26 -2.56 -5.41 16.08
C LEU A 26 -2.26 -5.55 17.56
N VAL A 27 -2.77 -4.63 18.37
CA VAL A 27 -2.62 -4.67 19.80
C VAL A 27 -3.96 -4.49 20.49
N THR A 28 -4.24 -5.36 21.47
CA THR A 28 -5.33 -5.18 22.44
C THR A 28 -4.77 -4.81 23.79
N VAL A 29 -5.52 -4.03 24.53
CA VAL A 29 -5.17 -3.62 25.91
C VAL A 29 -6.30 -4.02 26.82
N ASP A 30 -5.98 -4.81 27.86
CA ASP A 30 -6.90 -5.20 28.93
C ASP A 30 -6.26 -4.95 30.30
N ASP A 31 -6.92 -5.41 31.36
CA ASP A 31 -6.45 -5.27 32.75
C ASP A 31 -5.12 -6.04 33.03
N LYS A 32 -4.75 -6.97 32.15
CA LYS A 32 -3.50 -7.73 32.23
C LYS A 32 -2.36 -7.12 31.43
N GLY A 33 -2.63 -6.07 30.62
CA GLY A 33 -1.64 -5.36 29.87
C GLY A 33 -1.90 -5.28 28.37
N CYS A 34 -0.82 -5.21 27.62
CA CYS A 34 -0.82 -5.04 26.18
C CYS A 34 -0.49 -6.38 25.50
N HIS A 35 -1.31 -6.82 24.56
CA HIS A 35 -1.17 -8.07 23.84
C HIS A 35 -1.06 -7.81 22.36
N ASN A 36 0.10 -8.15 21.79
CA ASN A 36 0.36 -8.04 20.35
C ASN A 36 -0.22 -9.25 19.60
N MET A 37 -0.88 -9.01 18.50
CA MET A 37 -1.55 -10.02 17.70
C MET A 37 -1.44 -9.72 16.22
N HIS A 38 -1.50 -10.77 15.39
CA HIS A 38 -1.62 -10.67 13.95
C HIS A 38 -0.58 -9.75 13.30
N PRO A 39 0.74 -10.08 13.38
CA PRO A 39 1.74 -9.32 12.68
C PRO A 39 1.48 -9.34 11.18
N PHE A 40 1.62 -8.19 10.54
CA PHE A 40 1.58 -8.03 9.11
C PHE A 40 2.96 -7.63 8.60
N PHE A 41 3.67 -8.63 8.07
CA PHE A 41 4.96 -8.45 7.42
C PHE A 41 4.70 -8.00 5.98
N LYS A 42 5.19 -6.82 5.65
CA LYS A 42 4.98 -6.19 4.35
C LYS A 42 6.09 -6.58 3.38
N PRO A 43 5.82 -6.64 2.08
CA PRO A 43 6.88 -6.83 1.10
C PRO A 43 7.74 -5.57 0.99
N ASP A 44 8.92 -5.71 0.40
CA ASP A 44 9.64 -4.57 -0.15
C ASP A 44 8.79 -3.85 -1.19
N TYR A 45 9.19 -2.63 -1.55
CA TYR A 45 8.36 -1.80 -2.41
C TYR A 45 8.02 -2.50 -3.74
N SER A 46 6.74 -2.75 -3.92
CA SER A 46 6.15 -3.33 -5.12
C SER A 46 5.06 -2.39 -5.62
N PRO A 47 5.34 -1.59 -6.67
CA PRO A 47 4.37 -0.65 -7.22
C PRO A 47 3.09 -1.34 -7.68
N GLU A 48 3.18 -2.51 -8.31
CA GLU A 48 2.01 -3.26 -8.81
C GLU A 48 1.12 -3.73 -7.65
N TYR A 49 1.72 -4.19 -6.56
CA TYR A 49 0.95 -4.58 -5.38
C TYR A 49 0.35 -3.38 -4.67
N LEU A 50 1.10 -2.26 -4.60
CA LEU A 50 0.58 -1.01 -4.04
C LEU A 50 -0.65 -0.53 -4.82
N LEU A 51 -0.66 -0.67 -6.14
CA LEU A 51 -1.82 -0.34 -6.98
C LEU A 51 -3.06 -1.16 -6.66
N CYS A 52 -2.91 -2.38 -6.15
CA CYS A 52 -4.03 -3.25 -5.80
C CYS A 52 -4.48 -3.08 -4.35
N LYS A 53 -3.57 -2.72 -3.46
CA LYS A 53 -3.79 -2.66 -2.02
C LYS A 53 -2.85 -1.66 -1.36
N ASN A 54 -3.42 -0.79 -0.51
CA ASN A 54 -2.61 0.05 0.35
C ASN A 54 -1.97 -0.78 1.49
N TYR A 55 -0.78 -1.32 1.25
CA TYR A 55 -0.05 -2.10 2.25
C TYR A 55 0.99 -1.28 3.01
N ALA A 56 1.41 -0.11 2.49
CA ALA A 56 2.51 0.67 3.05
C ALA A 56 2.13 1.46 4.34
N ILE A 57 0.84 1.62 4.64
CA ILE A 57 0.37 2.14 5.92
C ILE A 57 0.34 0.98 6.93
N HIS A 58 0.35 1.17 8.13
CA HIS A 58 0.89 1.95 9.16
C HIS A 58 2.26 1.39 9.58
N LEU A 59 3.27 2.08 9.74
CA LEU A 59 3.53 3.50 9.66
C LEU A 59 4.24 3.79 8.33
N MET A 60 3.93 4.91 7.70
CA MET A 60 4.72 5.45 6.62
C MET A 60 5.22 6.86 6.97
N THR A 61 6.38 7.23 6.43
CA THR A 61 6.89 8.60 6.45
C THR A 61 7.23 9.03 5.04
N ILE A 62 7.02 10.31 4.76
CA ILE A 62 7.23 10.90 3.44
C ILE A 62 8.07 12.17 3.63
N ARG A 63 9.04 12.41 2.75
CA ARG A 63 9.82 13.63 2.75
C ARG A 63 8.88 14.84 2.70
N ARG A 64 9.09 15.80 3.60
CA ARG A 64 8.21 16.95 3.79
C ARG A 64 7.97 17.73 2.50
N THR A 65 9.01 17.97 1.70
CA THR A 65 8.89 18.69 0.43
C THR A 65 7.93 18.00 -0.56
N ILE A 66 7.94 16.66 -0.61
CA ILE A 66 6.98 15.90 -1.44
C ILE A 66 5.56 16.09 -0.91
N VAL A 67 5.37 16.07 0.41
CA VAL A 67 4.02 16.27 0.99
C VAL A 67 3.51 17.68 0.67
N GLU A 68 4.37 18.70 0.72
CA GLU A 68 4.01 20.09 0.40
C GLU A 68 3.57 20.26 -1.06
N ASP A 69 4.15 19.48 -1.99
CA ASP A 69 3.83 19.50 -3.42
C ASP A 69 2.54 18.73 -3.77
N ILE A 70 2.01 17.91 -2.86
CA ILE A 70 0.75 17.18 -3.10
C ILE A 70 -0.42 18.13 -2.87
N THR A 71 -1.08 18.52 -3.95
CA THR A 71 -2.24 19.43 -3.92
C THR A 71 -3.59 18.72 -3.97
N ASP A 72 -3.64 17.47 -4.46
CA ASP A 72 -4.89 16.70 -4.59
C ASP A 72 -5.29 16.04 -3.26
N ARG A 73 -5.81 16.87 -2.35
CA ARG A 73 -6.25 16.48 -0.99
C ARG A 73 -7.75 16.74 -0.80
N THR A 74 -8.54 16.41 -1.80
CA THR A 74 -9.98 16.68 -1.80
C THR A 74 -10.77 15.63 -1.04
N ALA A 75 -11.97 15.99 -0.59
CA ALA A 75 -12.89 15.11 0.15
C ALA A 75 -13.35 13.87 -0.65
N VAL A 76 -13.09 13.82 -1.96
CA VAL A 76 -13.40 12.63 -2.78
C VAL A 76 -12.63 11.38 -2.34
N TYR A 77 -11.53 11.56 -1.59
CA TYR A 77 -10.72 10.48 -1.04
C TYR A 77 -11.05 10.13 0.41
N ASP A 78 -12.14 10.65 0.96
CA ASP A 78 -12.51 10.36 2.35
C ASP A 78 -12.61 8.85 2.59
N GLY A 79 -11.91 8.39 3.63
CA GLY A 79 -11.74 6.98 3.96
C GLY A 79 -10.60 6.25 3.20
N ALA A 80 -9.88 6.95 2.31
CA ALA A 80 -8.68 6.46 1.62
C ALA A 80 -7.64 7.59 1.38
N GLN A 81 -7.63 8.60 2.26
CA GLN A 81 -6.74 9.76 2.15
C GLN A 81 -5.26 9.36 2.21
N ASP A 82 -4.94 8.42 3.08
CA ASP A 82 -3.63 7.81 3.24
C ASP A 82 -3.17 7.09 1.97
N TYR A 83 -4.08 6.39 1.31
CA TYR A 83 -3.78 5.71 0.05
C TYR A 83 -3.54 6.72 -1.08
N ASN A 84 -4.37 7.76 -1.19
CA ASN A 84 -4.10 8.84 -2.14
C ASN A 84 -2.76 9.51 -1.86
N MET A 85 -2.42 9.73 -0.59
CA MET A 85 -1.16 10.33 -0.17
C MET A 85 0.04 9.51 -0.61
N ILE A 86 0.06 8.20 -0.33
CA ILE A 86 1.18 7.34 -0.70
C ILE A 86 1.34 7.22 -2.22
N LEU A 87 0.24 7.08 -2.97
CA LEU A 87 0.29 7.02 -4.43
C LEU A 87 0.88 8.30 -5.03
N ASN A 88 0.49 9.47 -4.53
CA ASN A 88 1.08 10.74 -4.96
C ASN A 88 2.56 10.88 -4.52
N ALA A 89 2.93 10.32 -3.38
CA ALA A 89 4.30 10.38 -2.88
C ALA A 89 5.24 9.52 -3.73
N VAL A 90 4.85 8.29 -4.05
CA VAL A 90 5.71 7.38 -4.83
C VAL A 90 5.93 7.85 -6.28
N GLU A 91 5.02 8.64 -6.84
CA GLU A 91 5.22 9.29 -8.16
C GLU A 91 6.41 10.26 -8.17
N ARG A 92 6.74 10.82 -7.02
CA ARG A 92 7.74 11.90 -6.84
C ARG A 92 8.98 11.43 -6.12
N ALA A 93 8.89 10.29 -5.46
CA ALA A 93 9.97 9.76 -4.63
C ALA A 93 11.15 9.27 -5.48
N ARG A 94 12.37 9.59 -5.06
CA ARG A 94 13.60 9.05 -5.64
C ARG A 94 13.83 7.61 -5.21
N ALA A 95 13.51 7.29 -3.94
CA ALA A 95 13.55 5.95 -3.40
C ALA A 95 12.43 5.74 -2.38
N VAL A 96 11.89 4.52 -2.38
CA VAL A 96 10.93 4.01 -1.39
C VAL A 96 11.58 2.85 -0.67
N HIS A 97 11.62 2.89 0.66
CA HIS A 97 12.33 1.90 1.47
C HIS A 97 11.42 1.25 2.51
N HIS A 98 11.53 -0.06 2.63
CA HIS A 98 10.87 -0.86 3.65
C HIS A 98 11.84 -1.13 4.81
N VAL A 99 11.42 -0.83 6.03
CA VAL A 99 12.11 -1.25 7.24
C VAL A 99 11.44 -2.53 7.74
N PRO A 100 12.04 -3.73 7.54
CA PRO A 100 11.38 -5.01 7.78
C PRO A 100 11.36 -5.36 9.28
N ARG A 101 10.68 -4.51 10.04
CA ARG A 101 10.49 -4.63 11.49
C ARG A 101 9.09 -4.19 11.86
N VAL A 102 8.48 -4.86 12.85
CA VAL A 102 7.22 -4.43 13.46
C VAL A 102 7.50 -3.23 14.36
N LEU A 103 7.26 -2.03 13.82
CA LEU A 103 7.50 -0.76 14.51
C LEU A 103 6.23 0.03 14.76
N TYR A 104 5.09 -0.46 14.31
CA TYR A 104 3.78 0.14 14.55
C TYR A 104 2.82 -0.89 15.15
N HIS A 105 2.17 -0.49 16.25
CA HIS A 105 1.19 -1.31 16.97
C HIS A 105 -0.19 -0.66 16.85
N TRP A 106 -1.03 -1.21 15.97
CA TRP A 106 -2.36 -0.66 15.75
C TRP A 106 -3.32 -1.12 16.84
N ARG A 107 -3.72 -0.18 17.68
CA ARG A 107 -4.66 -0.48 18.78
C ARG A 107 -6.04 -0.84 18.26
N MET A 108 -6.48 -2.04 18.60
CA MET A 108 -7.86 -2.46 18.35
C MET A 108 -8.81 -1.76 19.35
N SER A 109 -9.90 -1.23 18.85
CA SER A 109 -11.03 -0.74 19.64
C SER A 109 -12.32 -1.17 18.94
N GLU A 110 -13.42 -1.26 19.69
CA GLU A 110 -14.74 -1.61 19.15
C GLU A 110 -15.21 -0.67 18.03
N LYS A 111 -14.70 0.56 18.00
CA LYS A 111 -15.01 1.59 17.00
C LYS A 111 -13.98 1.67 15.86
N SER A 112 -12.91 0.86 15.92
CA SER A 112 -11.84 0.93 14.91
C SER A 112 -12.25 0.21 13.62
N THR A 113 -11.76 0.71 12.47
CA THR A 113 -11.92 0.04 11.18
C THR A 113 -11.23 -1.32 11.12
N ALA A 114 -10.28 -1.59 12.02
CA ALA A 114 -9.66 -2.90 12.18
C ALA A 114 -10.66 -3.97 12.67
N ALA A 115 -11.64 -3.57 13.50
CA ALA A 115 -12.66 -4.47 14.03
C ALA A 115 -13.86 -4.64 13.08
N ASN A 116 -14.12 -3.69 12.18
CA ASN A 116 -15.28 -3.73 11.29
C ASN A 116 -14.94 -3.19 9.89
N THR A 117 -14.46 -4.10 9.04
CA THR A 117 -14.09 -3.80 7.65
C THR A 117 -15.26 -3.44 6.75
N SER A 118 -16.51 -3.70 7.17
CA SER A 118 -17.73 -3.32 6.44
C SER A 118 -18.21 -1.89 6.75
N ALA A 119 -17.64 -1.23 7.76
CA ALA A 119 -18.13 0.04 8.28
C ALA A 119 -17.97 1.24 7.32
N LYS A 120 -17.12 1.14 6.29
CA LYS A 120 -16.83 2.28 5.40
C LYS A 120 -16.83 1.87 3.91
N PRO A 121 -17.98 1.57 3.30
CA PRO A 121 -18.03 1.19 1.88
C PRO A 121 -17.55 2.31 0.95
N TYR A 122 -17.69 3.58 1.33
CA TYR A 122 -17.19 4.73 0.57
C TYR A 122 -15.66 4.75 0.45
N GLY A 123 -14.92 4.29 1.46
CA GLY A 123 -13.47 4.20 1.42
C GLY A 123 -12.97 3.26 0.32
N ARG A 124 -13.72 2.21 -0.01
CA ARG A 124 -13.37 1.31 -1.13
C ARG A 124 -13.54 1.99 -2.48
N VAL A 125 -14.54 2.86 -2.62
CA VAL A 125 -14.74 3.65 -3.84
C VAL A 125 -13.64 4.69 -3.96
N ALA A 126 -13.34 5.41 -2.88
CA ALA A 126 -12.27 6.38 -2.80
C ALA A 126 -10.88 5.76 -3.10
N SER A 127 -10.62 4.56 -2.59
CA SER A 127 -9.38 3.81 -2.87
C SER A 127 -9.21 3.52 -4.36
N ARG A 128 -10.25 2.98 -5.01
CA ARG A 128 -10.19 2.74 -6.47
C ARG A 128 -10.06 4.03 -7.28
N LEU A 129 -10.70 5.11 -6.83
CA LEU A 129 -10.56 6.42 -7.46
C LEU A 129 -9.11 6.93 -7.33
N GLY A 130 -8.49 6.76 -6.16
CA GLY A 130 -7.08 7.10 -5.92
C GLY A 130 -6.15 6.35 -6.89
N ALA A 131 -6.29 5.02 -6.98
CA ALA A 131 -5.52 4.20 -7.92
C ALA A 131 -5.76 4.60 -9.38
N LYS A 132 -7.01 4.86 -9.76
CA LYS A 132 -7.35 5.31 -11.12
C LYS A 132 -6.65 6.61 -11.47
N ARG A 133 -6.75 7.62 -10.61
CA ARG A 133 -6.15 8.93 -10.88
C ARG A 133 -4.62 8.90 -10.85
N HIS A 134 -4.04 8.06 -10.00
CA HIS A 134 -2.61 7.80 -10.03
C HIS A 134 -2.18 7.27 -11.41
N LEU A 135 -2.84 6.24 -11.91
CA LEU A 135 -2.54 5.65 -13.21
C LEU A 135 -2.78 6.64 -14.37
N GLU A 136 -3.85 7.42 -14.32
CA GLU A 136 -4.10 8.50 -15.29
C GLU A 136 -2.95 9.53 -15.33
N ARG A 137 -2.39 9.91 -14.17
CA ARG A 137 -1.20 10.78 -14.12
C ARG A 137 0.05 10.12 -14.69
N MET A 138 0.15 8.79 -14.57
CA MET A 138 1.24 8.00 -15.17
C MET A 138 1.03 7.71 -16.67
N GLY A 139 -0.10 8.14 -17.25
CA GLY A 139 -0.44 7.91 -18.65
C GLY A 139 -1.10 6.55 -18.94
N GLU A 140 -1.53 5.84 -17.88
CA GLU A 140 -2.12 4.51 -17.95
C GLU A 140 -3.63 4.54 -17.71
N HIS A 141 -4.38 3.68 -18.39
CA HIS A 141 -5.85 3.68 -18.34
C HIS A 141 -6.45 2.27 -18.17
N PRO A 142 -6.05 1.50 -17.16
CA PRO A 142 -6.60 0.17 -16.93
C PRO A 142 -8.05 0.22 -16.46
N ALA A 143 -8.77 -0.87 -16.65
CA ALA A 143 -10.02 -1.10 -15.93
C ALA A 143 -9.73 -1.55 -14.49
N ILE A 144 -10.45 -1.00 -13.52
CA ILE A 144 -10.26 -1.29 -12.09
C ILE A 144 -11.54 -1.91 -11.53
N PHE A 145 -11.43 -3.10 -10.97
CA PHE A 145 -12.56 -3.89 -10.48
C PHE A 145 -12.46 -4.15 -8.97
N PRO A 146 -13.59 -4.13 -8.24
CA PRO A 146 -13.62 -4.63 -6.88
C PRO A 146 -13.36 -6.14 -6.86
N THR A 147 -12.69 -6.63 -5.82
CA THR A 147 -12.57 -8.06 -5.56
C THR A 147 -13.47 -8.49 -4.40
N LYS A 148 -13.56 -9.79 -4.16
CA LYS A 148 -14.23 -10.35 -2.97
C LYS A 148 -13.43 -10.10 -1.69
N ILE A 149 -12.15 -9.82 -1.82
CA ILE A 149 -11.25 -9.54 -0.68
C ILE A 149 -11.38 -8.06 -0.33
N VAL A 150 -11.60 -7.80 0.95
CA VAL A 150 -11.76 -6.44 1.46
C VAL A 150 -10.47 -5.63 1.25
N ASN A 151 -10.61 -4.39 0.81
CA ASN A 151 -9.50 -3.46 0.54
C ASN A 151 -8.49 -3.96 -0.50
N LEU A 152 -8.93 -4.90 -1.37
CA LEU A 152 -8.19 -5.32 -2.54
C LEU A 152 -9.03 -5.05 -3.79
N HIS A 153 -8.42 -4.51 -4.82
CA HIS A 153 -9.01 -4.39 -6.15
C HIS A 153 -8.05 -4.97 -7.21
N SER A 154 -8.61 -5.32 -8.34
CA SER A 154 -7.83 -5.82 -9.47
C SER A 154 -7.76 -4.77 -10.57
N LEU A 155 -6.65 -4.81 -11.29
CA LEU A 155 -6.41 -3.97 -12.47
C LEU A 155 -6.33 -4.87 -13.70
N TRP A 156 -6.86 -4.37 -14.79
CA TRP A 156 -6.73 -5.03 -16.08
C TRP A 156 -6.29 -4.00 -17.12
N PHE A 157 -5.10 -4.25 -17.66
CA PHE A 157 -4.52 -3.48 -18.75
C PHE A 157 -4.89 -4.16 -20.05
N ALA A 158 -5.44 -3.41 -21.02
CA ALA A 158 -5.68 -3.95 -22.34
C ALA A 158 -4.32 -4.22 -23.01
N PRO A 159 -4.06 -5.45 -23.49
CA PRO A 159 -2.82 -5.71 -24.21
C PRO A 159 -2.79 -4.91 -25.52
N ASP A 160 -1.62 -4.41 -25.91
CA ASP A 160 -1.44 -3.91 -27.27
C ASP A 160 -1.44 -5.12 -28.23
N ALA A 161 -2.14 -5.02 -29.34
CA ALA A 161 -2.16 -6.06 -30.38
C ALA A 161 -0.77 -6.39 -30.97
N LYS A 162 0.23 -5.55 -30.68
CA LYS A 162 1.63 -5.74 -31.07
C LYS A 162 2.47 -6.45 -30.01
N ASP A 163 1.93 -6.67 -28.80
CA ASP A 163 2.66 -7.33 -27.72
C ASP A 163 2.91 -8.80 -28.07
N LEU A 164 4.17 -9.20 -27.98
CA LEU A 164 4.58 -10.58 -28.15
C LEU A 164 4.54 -11.29 -26.80
N VAL A 165 3.81 -12.38 -26.73
CA VAL A 165 3.73 -13.24 -25.54
C VAL A 165 4.51 -14.53 -25.81
N THR A 166 5.52 -14.81 -24.97
CA THR A 166 6.22 -16.08 -24.96
C THR A 166 5.66 -16.97 -23.88
N VAL A 167 5.16 -18.14 -24.25
CA VAL A 167 4.69 -19.15 -23.29
C VAL A 167 5.76 -20.24 -23.19
N ILE A 168 6.27 -20.44 -21.98
CA ILE A 168 7.20 -21.54 -21.67
C ILE A 168 6.41 -22.61 -20.95
N ILE A 169 6.33 -23.80 -21.55
CA ILE A 169 5.70 -24.96 -20.94
C ILE A 169 6.82 -25.91 -20.52
N ALA A 170 6.99 -26.12 -19.23
CA ALA A 170 7.90 -27.11 -18.68
C ALA A 170 7.06 -28.30 -18.19
N GLY A 171 7.34 -29.49 -18.73
CA GLY A 171 6.65 -30.73 -18.35
C GLY A 171 7.39 -31.93 -18.91
N ASP A 172 7.12 -33.10 -18.34
CA ASP A 172 7.55 -34.36 -18.91
C ASP A 172 6.84 -34.61 -20.27
N ASP A 173 7.44 -35.45 -21.14
CA ASP A 173 7.04 -35.69 -22.52
C ASP A 173 5.58 -36.20 -22.77
N ASP A 174 4.77 -36.28 -21.73
CA ASP A 174 3.37 -36.74 -21.77
C ASP A 174 2.33 -35.64 -22.01
N VAL A 175 2.72 -34.44 -22.44
CA VAL A 175 1.74 -33.44 -22.91
C VAL A 175 1.25 -33.89 -24.30
N GLN A 176 0.19 -34.70 -24.30
CA GLN A 176 -0.51 -35.09 -25.52
C GLN A 176 -0.95 -33.83 -26.30
N LYS A 177 -0.64 -33.83 -27.58
CA LYS A 177 -0.99 -32.80 -28.55
C LYS A 177 -2.49 -32.58 -28.70
#